data_2c8fe3c343a18f6233a0cbbcc8a92644
#
_entry.id   2c8fe3c343a18f6233a0cbbcc8a92644
#
_cell.length_a   1.000
_cell.length_b   1.000
_cell.length_c   1.000
_cell.angle_alpha   90.00
_cell.angle_beta   90.00
_cell.angle_gamma   90.00
#
_symmetry.space_group_name_H-M   'P 1'
#
loop_
_entity.id
_entity.type
_entity.pdbx_description
1 polymer ?
#
loop_
_entity_poly.entity_id
_entity_poly.type
_entity_poly.pdbx_seq_one_letter_code
_entity_poly.pdbx_strand_id
1 'polypeptide(L)'
;MTGELLMTDIDDLRRILNQNTAIAVVGLSANWWRPSFFAAKYLQDHGYRIIPVNPNYEEILGQKCYPALEDIPDPVDVVDVFQRPDVTPPLATSAVAIGAKVFWLQLGVVNDEAASIARDGGLEVVMDRCMKIEHARLMGGLNLFGIKTGIVSSKRPRWLVY
;
A
#
# COMPACT_ATOMS: atom_id res chain seq x y z
N MET A 1 -1.77 29.02 -4.36
CA MET A 1 -1.45 28.16 -3.21
C MET A 1 -2.18 26.86 -3.34
N THR A 2 -1.53 25.91 -3.90
CA THR A 2 -1.99 24.55 -3.89
C THR A 2 -1.87 24.05 -2.46
N GLY A 3 -3.00 23.96 -1.75
CA GLY A 3 -3.03 23.23 -0.50
C GLY A 3 -2.54 21.82 -0.78
N GLU A 4 -1.33 21.52 -0.41
CA GLU A 4 -0.81 20.18 -0.39
C GLU A 4 -1.65 19.38 0.60
N LEU A 5 -2.67 18.76 0.07
CA LEU A 5 -3.27 17.59 0.68
C LEU A 5 -2.34 16.39 0.44
N LEU A 6 -1.11 16.52 0.90
CA LEU A 6 -0.38 15.35 1.33
C LEU A 6 -1.16 14.83 2.53
N MET A 7 -1.79 13.68 2.38
CA MET A 7 -2.47 12.97 3.45
C MET A 7 -1.42 12.52 4.48
N THR A 8 -0.90 13.50 5.21
CA THR A 8 0.07 13.31 6.29
C THR A 8 -0.59 13.42 7.64
N ASP A 9 -1.86 13.83 7.67
CA ASP A 9 -2.63 13.92 8.88
C ASP A 9 -2.90 12.50 9.43
N ILE A 10 -2.61 12.34 10.70
CA ILE A 10 -2.82 11.08 11.44
C ILE A 10 -4.29 10.65 11.38
N ASP A 11 -5.21 11.57 11.44
CA ASP A 11 -6.64 11.27 11.41
C ASP A 11 -7.10 10.81 10.03
N ASP A 12 -6.55 11.37 8.98
CA ASP A 12 -6.80 10.91 7.61
C ASP A 12 -6.22 9.51 7.37
N LEU A 13 -4.99 9.27 7.80
CA LEU A 13 -4.38 7.95 7.70
C LEU A 13 -5.19 6.90 8.46
N ARG A 14 -5.62 7.22 9.68
CA ARG A 14 -6.46 6.32 10.47
C ARG A 14 -7.81 6.05 9.80
N ARG A 15 -8.44 7.07 9.23
CA ARG A 15 -9.68 6.94 8.48
C ARG A 15 -9.51 6.05 7.26
N ILE A 16 -8.47 6.27 6.47
CA ILE A 16 -8.15 5.45 5.28
C ILE A 16 -7.98 3.99 5.67
N LEU A 17 -7.21 3.72 6.72
CA LEU A 17 -6.95 2.36 7.19
C LEU A 17 -8.22 1.67 7.74
N ASN A 18 -9.14 2.42 8.33
CA ASN A 18 -10.38 1.88 8.86
C ASN A 18 -11.47 1.65 7.81
N GLN A 19 -11.53 2.50 6.80
CA GLN A 19 -12.64 2.51 5.82
C GLN A 19 -12.38 1.63 4.59
N ASN A 20 -11.15 1.20 4.38
CA ASN A 20 -10.75 0.47 3.18
C ASN A 20 -10.21 -0.91 3.55
N THR A 21 -10.70 -1.94 2.90
CA THR A 21 -10.38 -3.34 3.23
C THR A 21 -9.74 -4.11 2.08
N ALA A 22 -10.05 -3.78 0.83
CA ALA A 22 -9.51 -4.45 -0.34
C ALA A 22 -8.30 -3.70 -0.88
N ILE A 23 -7.12 -4.30 -0.77
CA ILE A 23 -5.83 -3.70 -1.13
C ILE A 23 -5.21 -4.47 -2.28
N ALA A 24 -5.10 -3.83 -3.44
CA ALA A 24 -4.29 -4.34 -4.55
C ALA A 24 -2.84 -3.94 -4.32
N VAL A 25 -1.96 -4.92 -4.19
CA VAL A 25 -0.54 -4.70 -3.94
C VAL A 25 0.24 -4.91 -5.24
N VAL A 26 0.62 -3.81 -5.86
CA VAL A 26 1.35 -3.81 -7.13
C VAL A 26 2.85 -4.01 -6.88
N GLY A 27 3.41 -5.03 -7.53
CA GLY A 27 4.81 -5.40 -7.33
C GLY A 27 5.02 -6.32 -6.13
N LEU A 28 3.96 -6.92 -5.60
CA LEU A 28 4.06 -7.93 -4.53
C LEU A 28 4.90 -9.10 -5.01
N SER A 29 5.92 -9.45 -4.22
CA SER A 29 6.80 -10.60 -4.48
C SER A 29 6.37 -11.80 -3.66
N ALA A 30 6.49 -13.00 -4.23
CA ALA A 30 6.34 -14.24 -3.49
C ALA A 30 7.57 -14.55 -2.60
N ASN A 31 8.66 -13.82 -2.78
CA ASN A 31 9.84 -13.96 -1.94
C ASN A 31 9.59 -13.32 -0.58
N TRP A 32 9.51 -14.16 0.44
CA TRP A 32 9.19 -13.75 1.81
C TRP A 32 10.23 -12.82 2.48
N TRP A 33 11.41 -12.69 1.90
CA TRP A 33 12.44 -11.72 2.33
C TRP A 33 12.21 -10.30 1.80
N ARG A 34 11.33 -10.17 0.81
CA ARG A 34 11.03 -8.86 0.24
C ARG A 34 10.10 -8.05 1.14
N PRO A 35 10.33 -6.74 1.24
CA PRO A 35 9.46 -5.85 2.04
C PRO A 35 7.97 -5.92 1.63
N SER A 36 7.69 -6.08 0.35
CA SER A 36 6.32 -6.19 -0.15
C SER A 36 5.59 -7.42 0.39
N PHE A 37 6.26 -8.57 0.45
CA PHE A 37 5.69 -9.78 1.02
C PHE A 37 5.38 -9.61 2.50
N PHE A 38 6.33 -9.11 3.26
CA PHE A 38 6.18 -8.94 4.71
C PHE A 38 5.08 -7.93 5.05
N ALA A 39 5.02 -6.82 4.31
CA ALA A 39 3.96 -5.84 4.51
C ALA A 39 2.57 -6.39 4.16
N ALA A 40 2.44 -7.06 3.02
CA ALA A 40 1.17 -7.66 2.59
C ALA A 40 0.70 -8.77 3.56
N LYS A 41 1.59 -9.63 3.99
CA LYS A 41 1.30 -10.67 4.98
C LYS A 41 0.79 -10.08 6.30
N TYR A 42 1.44 -9.04 6.80
CA TYR A 42 1.01 -8.34 8.01
C TYR A 42 -0.41 -7.78 7.85
N LEU A 43 -0.69 -7.12 6.74
CA LEU A 43 -2.02 -6.55 6.48
C LEU A 43 -3.08 -7.64 6.35
N GLN A 44 -2.76 -8.74 5.66
CA GLN A 44 -3.65 -9.90 5.55
C GLN A 44 -3.97 -10.49 6.93
N ASP A 45 -2.98 -10.64 7.79
CA ASP A 45 -3.15 -11.16 9.16
C ASP A 45 -3.99 -10.21 10.04
N HIS A 46 -4.10 -8.94 9.65
CA HIS A 46 -4.91 -7.93 10.34
C HIS A 46 -6.27 -7.67 9.66
N GLY A 47 -6.73 -8.59 8.81
CA GLY A 47 -8.09 -8.58 8.28
C GLY A 47 -8.27 -7.86 6.94
N TYR A 48 -7.20 -7.36 6.32
CA TYR A 48 -7.29 -6.80 4.97
C TYR A 48 -7.33 -7.89 3.91
N ARG A 49 -8.12 -7.66 2.87
CA ARG A 49 -8.10 -8.50 1.69
C ARG A 49 -6.96 -8.06 0.78
N ILE A 50 -5.96 -8.91 0.63
CA ILE A 50 -4.81 -8.65 -0.24
C ILE A 50 -5.09 -9.22 -1.63
N ILE A 51 -4.93 -8.39 -2.65
CA ILE A 51 -5.07 -8.76 -4.06
C ILE A 51 -3.69 -8.55 -4.70
N PRO A 52 -2.91 -9.62 -4.91
CA PRO A 52 -1.59 -9.49 -5.51
C PRO A 52 -1.66 -9.05 -6.97
N VAL A 53 -0.78 -8.14 -7.38
CA VAL A 53 -0.63 -7.71 -8.77
C VAL A 53 0.85 -7.82 -9.17
N ASN A 54 1.16 -8.82 -9.99
CA ASN A 54 2.49 -9.05 -10.52
C ASN A 54 2.39 -10.02 -11.72
N PRO A 55 2.96 -9.67 -12.89
CA PRO A 55 2.87 -10.53 -14.07
C PRO A 55 3.67 -11.84 -13.98
N ASN A 56 4.54 -11.98 -12.98
CA ASN A 56 5.44 -13.12 -12.83
C ASN A 56 4.90 -14.26 -11.97
N TYR A 57 3.74 -14.09 -11.34
CA TYR A 57 3.17 -15.06 -10.41
C TYR A 57 1.69 -15.33 -10.69
N GLU A 58 1.25 -16.55 -10.42
CA GLU A 58 -0.17 -16.94 -10.49
C GLU A 58 -0.87 -16.82 -9.14
N GLU A 59 -0.13 -17.04 -8.06
CA GLU A 59 -0.63 -16.99 -6.69
C GLU A 59 0.43 -16.47 -5.73
N ILE A 60 0.04 -15.62 -4.79
CA ILE A 60 0.87 -15.15 -3.68
C ILE A 60 -0.01 -15.07 -2.42
N LEU A 61 0.51 -15.52 -1.27
CA LEU A 61 -0.20 -15.52 0.01
C LEU A 61 -1.56 -16.24 -0.03
N GLY A 62 -1.67 -17.30 -0.84
CA GLY A 62 -2.92 -18.04 -1.02
C GLY A 62 -3.98 -17.29 -1.82
N GLN A 63 -3.63 -16.16 -2.45
CA GLN A 63 -4.52 -15.35 -3.26
C GLN A 63 -4.11 -15.37 -4.72
N LYS A 64 -5.09 -15.40 -5.61
CA LYS A 64 -4.84 -15.28 -7.05
C LYS A 64 -4.11 -13.98 -7.34
N CYS A 65 -3.02 -14.09 -8.13
CA CYS A 65 -2.24 -12.94 -8.58
C CYS A 65 -2.70 -12.54 -9.99
N TYR A 66 -2.89 -11.24 -10.17
CA TYR A 66 -3.29 -10.67 -11.46
C TYR A 66 -2.11 -9.99 -12.14
N PRO A 67 -1.96 -10.09 -13.46
CA PRO A 67 -0.83 -9.47 -14.16
C PRO A 67 -0.89 -7.94 -14.17
N ALA A 68 -2.09 -7.36 -14.14
CA ALA A 68 -2.30 -5.91 -14.10
C ALA A 68 -3.53 -5.55 -13.27
N LEU A 69 -3.63 -4.29 -12.86
CA LEU A 69 -4.77 -3.79 -12.07
C LEU A 69 -6.10 -3.98 -12.78
N GLU A 70 -6.11 -3.80 -14.10
CA GLU A 70 -7.31 -3.89 -14.94
C GLU A 70 -7.87 -5.32 -15.04
N ASP A 71 -7.07 -6.33 -14.70
CA ASP A 71 -7.48 -7.73 -14.72
C ASP A 71 -8.25 -8.15 -13.46
N ILE A 72 -8.27 -7.31 -12.43
CA ILE A 72 -8.95 -7.61 -11.17
C ILE A 72 -10.46 -7.46 -11.37
N PRO A 73 -11.25 -8.55 -11.16
CA PRO A 73 -12.69 -8.48 -11.37
C PRO A 73 -13.47 -7.81 -10.22
N ASP A 74 -12.86 -7.75 -9.05
CA ASP A 74 -13.50 -7.24 -7.83
C ASP A 74 -13.17 -5.77 -7.59
N PRO A 75 -14.00 -5.04 -6.82
CA PRO A 75 -13.69 -3.68 -6.40
C PRO A 75 -12.40 -3.61 -5.58
N VAL A 76 -11.58 -2.60 -5.87
CA VAL A 76 -10.34 -2.29 -5.16
C VAL A 76 -10.50 -0.98 -4.41
N ASP A 77 -10.21 -0.99 -3.12
CA ASP A 77 -10.23 0.23 -2.31
C ASP A 77 -8.91 0.98 -2.39
N VAL A 78 -7.80 0.29 -2.16
CA VAL A 78 -6.45 0.86 -2.13
C VAL A 78 -5.57 0.19 -3.17
N VAL A 79 -4.85 0.99 -3.93
CA VAL A 79 -3.74 0.52 -4.77
C VAL A 79 -2.45 0.87 -4.04
N ASP A 80 -1.80 -0.15 -3.49
CA ASP A 80 -0.55 -0.05 -2.73
C ASP A 80 0.63 -0.44 -3.62
N VAL A 81 1.57 0.50 -3.83
CA VAL A 81 2.58 0.39 -4.89
C VAL A 81 3.96 0.12 -4.32
N PHE A 82 4.51 -1.06 -4.65
CA PHE A 82 5.89 -1.48 -4.42
C PHE A 82 6.66 -1.53 -5.73
N GLN A 83 6.78 -0.41 -6.40
CA GLN A 83 7.49 -0.27 -7.67
C GLN A 83 8.47 0.91 -7.61
N ARG A 84 9.36 0.99 -8.59
CA ARG A 84 10.25 2.15 -8.74
C ARG A 84 9.43 3.41 -9.01
N PRO A 85 9.87 4.58 -8.53
CA PRO A 85 9.13 5.82 -8.73
C PRO A 85 8.82 6.13 -10.20
N ASP A 86 9.74 5.83 -11.12
CA ASP A 86 9.63 6.14 -12.55
C ASP A 86 8.50 5.41 -13.29
N VAL A 87 8.03 4.28 -12.75
CA VAL A 87 6.93 3.49 -13.36
C VAL A 87 5.56 3.75 -12.72
N THR A 88 5.48 4.67 -11.77
CA THR A 88 4.24 4.91 -11.02
C THR A 88 3.18 5.75 -11.75
N PRO A 89 3.50 6.69 -12.66
CA PRO A 89 2.46 7.44 -13.37
C PRO A 89 1.46 6.57 -14.13
N PRO A 90 1.85 5.56 -14.93
CA PRO A 90 0.88 4.64 -15.55
C PRO A 90 0.03 3.87 -14.54
N LEU A 91 0.60 3.53 -13.37
CA LEU A 91 -0.13 2.85 -12.31
C LEU A 91 -1.21 3.74 -11.69
N ALA A 92 -0.93 5.04 -11.56
CA ALA A 92 -1.93 6.01 -11.12
C ALA A 92 -3.10 6.08 -12.11
N THR A 93 -2.82 6.10 -13.41
CA THR A 93 -3.84 6.05 -14.46
C THR A 93 -4.69 4.78 -14.35
N SER A 94 -4.07 3.63 -14.17
CA SER A 94 -4.77 2.36 -13.97
C SER A 94 -5.62 2.36 -12.71
N ALA A 95 -5.11 2.90 -11.60
CA ALA A 95 -5.85 3.00 -10.35
C ALA A 95 -7.13 3.85 -10.50
N VAL A 96 -7.04 4.96 -11.24
CA VAL A 96 -8.21 5.79 -11.59
C VAL A 96 -9.19 4.99 -12.44
N ALA A 97 -8.70 4.30 -13.46
CA ALA A 97 -9.52 3.54 -14.41
C ALA A 97 -10.33 2.43 -13.74
N ILE A 98 -9.77 1.75 -12.75
CA ILE A 98 -10.47 0.68 -12.01
C ILE A 98 -11.39 1.20 -10.90
N GLY A 99 -11.41 2.50 -10.66
CA GLY A 99 -12.27 3.11 -9.65
C GLY A 99 -11.78 2.90 -8.21
N ALA A 100 -10.48 2.78 -8.00
CA ALA A 100 -9.91 2.73 -6.65
C ALA A 100 -10.19 4.04 -5.90
N LYS A 101 -10.11 3.98 -4.57
CA LYS A 101 -10.38 5.13 -3.70
C LYS A 101 -9.09 5.81 -3.25
N VAL A 102 -8.03 5.03 -3.03
CA VAL A 102 -6.75 5.49 -2.50
C VAL A 102 -5.61 4.97 -3.38
N PHE A 103 -4.68 5.85 -3.70
CA PHE A 103 -3.41 5.53 -4.34
C PHE A 103 -2.29 5.71 -3.33
N TRP A 104 -1.67 4.60 -2.94
CA TRP A 104 -0.66 4.56 -1.89
C TRP A 104 0.72 4.20 -2.44
N LEU A 105 1.64 5.15 -2.36
CA LEU A 105 3.04 4.94 -2.71
C LEU A 105 3.85 4.63 -1.46
N GLN A 106 4.53 3.50 -1.47
CA GLN A 106 5.28 2.98 -0.34
C GLN A 106 6.48 3.85 0.04
N LEU A 107 7.04 3.57 1.21
CA LEU A 107 8.23 4.24 1.72
C LEU A 107 9.36 4.22 0.68
N GLY A 108 9.90 5.38 0.36
CA GLY A 108 10.92 5.58 -0.67
C GLY A 108 10.39 5.71 -2.09
N VAL A 109 9.06 5.61 -2.28
CA VAL A 109 8.44 5.81 -3.60
C VAL A 109 7.78 7.18 -3.64
N VAL A 110 8.40 8.10 -4.38
CA VAL A 110 7.92 9.48 -4.53
C VAL A 110 7.85 9.81 -6.03
N ASN A 111 6.67 10.24 -6.48
CA ASN A 111 6.46 10.72 -7.85
C ASN A 111 5.29 11.70 -7.87
N ASP A 112 5.59 12.97 -8.11
CA ASP A 112 4.58 14.04 -8.09
C ASP A 112 3.61 13.96 -9.27
N GLU A 113 4.07 13.48 -10.42
CA GLU A 113 3.21 13.27 -11.58
C GLU A 113 2.16 12.19 -11.30
N ALA A 114 2.57 11.05 -10.75
CA ALA A 114 1.65 10.00 -10.36
C ALA A 114 0.65 10.47 -9.31
N ALA A 115 1.10 11.22 -8.32
CA ALA A 115 0.24 11.81 -7.30
C ALA A 115 -0.80 12.76 -7.92
N SER A 116 -0.39 13.59 -8.87
CA SER A 116 -1.26 14.53 -9.59
C SER A 116 -2.32 13.79 -10.40
N ILE A 117 -1.92 12.77 -11.16
CA ILE A 117 -2.84 11.93 -11.94
C ILE A 117 -3.92 11.31 -11.04
N ALA A 118 -3.50 10.73 -9.92
CA ALA A 118 -4.42 10.08 -8.99
C ALA A 118 -5.40 11.08 -8.37
N ARG A 119 -4.91 12.24 -7.91
CA ARG A 119 -5.77 13.31 -7.35
C ARG A 119 -6.74 13.87 -8.36
N ASP A 120 -6.29 14.15 -9.57
CA ASP A 120 -7.14 14.65 -10.65
C ASP A 120 -8.22 13.64 -11.02
N GLY A 121 -7.94 12.36 -10.86
CA GLY A 121 -8.91 11.27 -11.01
C GLY A 121 -9.82 11.03 -9.81
N GLY A 122 -9.71 11.83 -8.76
CA GLY A 122 -10.55 11.76 -7.57
C GLY A 122 -10.08 10.81 -6.48
N LEU A 123 -8.87 10.29 -6.56
CA LEU A 123 -8.31 9.42 -5.53
C LEU A 123 -7.64 10.22 -4.41
N GLU A 124 -7.71 9.70 -3.20
CA GLU A 124 -6.83 10.14 -2.12
C GLU A 124 -5.42 9.59 -2.37
N VAL A 125 -4.40 10.36 -2.04
CA VAL A 125 -3.00 9.96 -2.28
C VAL A 125 -2.22 9.97 -0.97
N VAL A 126 -1.57 8.85 -0.69
CA VAL A 126 -0.55 8.72 0.35
C VAL A 126 0.78 8.40 -0.33
N MET A 127 1.84 9.08 0.04
CA MET A 127 3.14 8.95 -0.61
C MET A 127 4.27 8.86 0.41
N ASP A 128 5.28 8.04 0.09
CA ASP A 128 6.47 7.85 0.95
C ASP A 128 6.14 7.34 2.35
N ARG A 129 5.19 6.42 2.44
CA ARG A 129 4.81 5.76 3.69
C ARG A 129 4.59 4.27 3.51
N CYS A 130 4.98 3.48 4.50
CA CYS A 130 4.69 2.04 4.52
C CYS A 130 3.34 1.79 5.20
N MET A 131 2.40 1.20 4.49
CA MET A 131 1.06 0.95 5.00
C MET A 131 1.06 0.05 6.24
N LYS A 132 1.92 -0.97 6.28
CA LYS A 132 2.13 -1.82 7.46
C LYS A 132 2.57 -1.00 8.67
N ILE A 133 3.53 -0.11 8.48
CA ILE A 133 4.09 0.71 9.57
C ILE A 133 3.03 1.67 10.10
N GLU A 134 2.31 2.34 9.22
CA GLU A 134 1.24 3.25 9.61
C GLU A 134 0.12 2.52 10.37
N HIS A 135 -0.27 1.33 9.90
CA HIS A 135 -1.24 0.50 10.59
C HIS A 135 -0.74 0.10 12.00
N ALA A 136 0.48 -0.41 12.09
CA ALA A 136 1.06 -0.82 13.38
C ALA A 136 1.17 0.35 14.36
N ARG A 137 1.54 1.53 13.86
CA ARG A 137 1.68 2.75 14.65
C ARG A 137 0.34 3.29 15.15
N LEU A 138 -0.68 3.29 14.31
CA LEU A 138 -1.96 3.95 14.59
C LEU A 138 -2.98 3.01 15.22
N MET A 139 -2.93 1.72 14.89
CA MET A 139 -3.96 0.75 15.23
C MET A 139 -3.40 -0.51 15.92
N GLY A 140 -2.09 -0.70 15.91
CA GLY A 140 -1.43 -1.81 16.59
C GLY A 140 -1.20 -1.56 18.07
N GLY A 141 -0.93 -2.64 18.83
CA GLY A 141 -0.74 -2.59 20.28
C GLY A 141 0.43 -1.71 20.76
N LEU A 142 1.37 -1.40 19.89
CA LEU A 142 2.50 -0.51 20.21
C LEU A 142 2.07 0.92 20.54
N ASN A 143 0.98 1.38 19.92
CA ASN A 143 0.42 2.70 20.21
C ASN A 143 -0.21 2.79 21.61
N LEU A 144 -0.78 1.69 22.09
CA LEU A 144 -1.39 1.60 23.42
C LEU A 144 -0.37 1.82 24.55
N PHE A 145 0.88 1.43 24.32
CA PHE A 145 1.96 1.54 25.31
C PHE A 145 2.83 2.78 25.13
N GLY A 146 2.52 3.67 24.18
CA GLY A 146 3.26 4.90 23.93
C GLY A 146 4.70 4.69 23.42
N ILE A 147 5.01 3.49 22.92
CA ILE A 147 6.35 3.16 22.44
C ILE A 147 6.57 3.81 21.07
N LYS A 148 7.38 4.86 21.06
CA LYS A 148 7.87 5.46 19.82
C LYS A 148 9.17 4.75 19.43
N THR A 149 9.06 3.76 18.58
CA THR A 149 10.26 3.17 17.98
C THR A 149 10.77 4.11 16.89
N GLY A 150 11.96 4.68 17.07
CA GLY A 150 12.62 5.52 16.05
C GLY A 150 13.09 4.75 14.82
N ILE A 151 12.89 3.44 14.77
CA ILE A 151 13.25 2.59 13.65
C ILE A 151 11.98 2.18 12.91
N VAL A 152 11.78 2.82 11.76
CA VAL A 152 10.65 2.56 10.88
C VAL A 152 11.17 1.78 9.68
N SER A 153 10.91 0.47 9.63
CA SER A 153 11.33 -0.38 8.52
C SER A 153 10.24 -1.37 8.14
N SER A 154 9.98 -1.48 6.85
CA SER A 154 9.14 -2.55 6.28
C SER A 154 9.92 -3.85 6.07
N LYS A 155 11.23 -3.82 6.24
CA LYS A 155 12.08 -5.00 6.08
C LYS A 155 11.89 -5.95 7.26
N ARG A 156 11.89 -7.24 6.96
CA ARG A 156 11.84 -8.27 7.99
C ARG A 156 13.12 -8.25 8.83
N PRO A 157 13.03 -8.23 10.17
CA PRO A 157 14.23 -8.38 11.00
C PRO A 157 14.90 -9.73 10.75
N ARG A 158 16.21 -9.74 10.61
CA ARG A 158 16.99 -10.97 10.33
C ARG A 158 16.91 -12.04 11.42
N TRP A 159 16.50 -11.65 12.62
CA TRP A 159 16.38 -12.54 13.78
C TRP A 159 14.98 -13.15 13.97
N LEU A 160 13.99 -12.72 13.19
CA LEU A 160 12.67 -13.34 13.19
C LEU A 160 12.71 -14.62 12.33
N VAL A 161 12.94 -15.73 13.01
CA VAL A 161 12.78 -17.07 12.42
C VAL A 161 11.35 -17.54 12.71
N TYR A 162 10.58 -17.75 11.68
CA TYR A 162 9.29 -18.46 11.75
C TYR A 162 9.43 -19.75 11.00
#